data_2c97c691300e9a6526a369ab09795152
#
_entry.id   2c97c691300e9a6526a369ab09795152
#
_cell.length_a   1.000
_cell.length_b   1.000
_cell.length_c   1.000
_cell.angle_alpha   90.00
_cell.angle_beta   90.00
_cell.angle_gamma   90.00
#
_symmetry.space_group_name_H-M   'P 1'
#
loop_
_entity.id
_entity.type
_entity.pdbx_description
1 polymer ?
#
loop_
_entity_poly.entity_id
_entity_poly.type
_entity_poly.pdbx_seq_one_letter_code
_entity_poly.pdbx_strand_id
1 'polypeptide(L)'
;QNFFQMLTPEQISNLPSDAKKDYLRTMLLLDEKKKDQAVRDDFLTFVKYMWPDFIEGEHHKIMAEKFNRVANGEVKRLIINMAPRHTKSEFASNFLPAWMIGNQPNLKIIQATNNAELAVRFGRKAKSLMDTDDYKKIFNTRLREDSKAAGKWETDQGGEYYAAGVGGSITGRGADLLIIDDPHSE
;
A
#
# COMPACT_ATOMS: atom_id res chain seq x y z
N GLN A 1 -12.94 24.93 -11.04
CA GLN A 1 -12.99 24.00 -12.21
C GLN A 1 -12.12 24.59 -13.32
N ASN A 2 -10.83 24.32 -13.33
CA ASN A 2 -9.98 24.56 -14.49
C ASN A 2 -9.74 23.22 -15.16
N PHE A 3 -10.59 22.90 -16.14
CA PHE A 3 -10.28 21.88 -17.13
C PHE A 3 -9.10 22.39 -17.96
N PHE A 4 -7.92 21.83 -17.74
CA PHE A 4 -6.82 21.96 -18.70
C PHE A 4 -7.29 21.29 -19.99
N GLN A 5 -7.73 22.11 -20.94
CA GLN A 5 -8.12 21.62 -22.25
C GLN A 5 -6.84 21.18 -22.96
N MET A 6 -6.71 19.89 -23.22
CA MET A 6 -5.58 19.38 -23.99
C MET A 6 -5.59 20.05 -25.37
N LEU A 7 -4.43 20.58 -25.76
CA LEU A 7 -4.27 21.15 -27.11
C LEU A 7 -4.38 20.03 -28.14
N THR A 8 -4.99 20.36 -29.28
CA THR A 8 -5.00 19.44 -30.43
C THR A 8 -3.59 19.28 -31.02
N PRO A 9 -3.30 18.19 -31.75
CA PRO A 9 -2.02 18.01 -32.42
C PRO A 9 -1.61 19.19 -33.30
N GLU A 10 -2.57 19.81 -33.97
CA GLU A 10 -2.36 20.98 -34.82
C GLU A 10 -2.01 22.23 -34.00
N GLN A 11 -2.68 22.46 -32.89
CA GLN A 11 -2.34 23.55 -31.96
C GLN A 11 -0.94 23.37 -31.37
N ILE A 12 -0.56 22.13 -31.00
CA ILE A 12 0.77 21.82 -30.50
C ILE A 12 1.84 22.06 -31.59
N SER A 13 1.53 21.68 -32.84
CA SER A 13 2.44 21.89 -33.98
C SER A 13 2.77 23.36 -34.22
N ASN A 14 1.79 24.23 -34.00
CA ASN A 14 1.89 25.68 -34.23
C ASN A 14 2.48 26.47 -33.06
N LEU A 15 2.81 25.81 -31.93
CA LEU A 15 3.46 26.48 -30.82
C LEU A 15 4.93 26.83 -31.15
N PRO A 16 5.45 27.97 -30.65
CA PRO A 16 6.87 28.26 -30.61
C PRO A 16 7.67 27.12 -29.94
N SER A 17 8.90 26.90 -30.37
CA SER A 17 9.74 25.77 -29.92
C SER A 17 9.80 25.63 -28.39
N ASP A 18 9.97 26.75 -27.69
CA ASP A 18 10.08 26.74 -26.21
C ASP A 18 8.73 26.46 -25.56
N ALA A 19 7.66 27.06 -26.03
CA ALA A 19 6.29 26.77 -25.54
C ALA A 19 5.88 25.32 -25.78
N LYS A 20 6.32 24.71 -26.88
CA LYS A 20 6.11 23.29 -27.18
C LYS A 20 6.86 22.40 -26.18
N LYS A 21 8.10 22.70 -25.85
CA LYS A 21 8.87 21.95 -24.83
C LYS A 21 8.22 22.04 -23.46
N ASP A 22 7.81 23.23 -23.05
CA ASP A 22 7.14 23.45 -21.76
C ASP A 22 5.80 22.73 -21.69
N TYR A 23 5.01 22.74 -22.75
CA TYR A 23 3.77 22.01 -22.86
C TYR A 23 4.00 20.49 -22.71
N LEU A 24 4.94 19.91 -23.47
CA LEU A 24 5.27 18.49 -23.40
C LEU A 24 5.77 18.09 -22.01
N ARG A 25 6.63 18.90 -21.39
CA ARG A 25 7.11 18.67 -20.02
C ARG A 25 5.95 18.67 -19.01
N THR A 26 5.04 19.62 -19.14
CA THR A 26 3.87 19.72 -18.28
C THR A 26 2.96 18.50 -18.45
N MET A 27 2.75 18.05 -19.68
CA MET A 27 1.95 16.86 -19.97
C MET A 27 2.56 15.59 -19.40
N LEU A 28 3.89 15.42 -19.48
CA LEU A 28 4.61 14.29 -18.86
C LEU A 28 4.44 14.30 -17.33
N LEU A 29 4.61 15.45 -16.70
CA LEU A 29 4.42 15.59 -15.25
C LEU A 29 2.98 15.28 -14.81
N LEU A 30 1.99 15.68 -15.62
CA LEU A 30 0.59 15.35 -15.34
C LEU A 30 0.30 13.86 -15.51
N ASP A 31 0.90 13.19 -16.49
CA ASP A 31 0.77 11.76 -16.69
C ASP A 31 1.41 10.97 -15.54
N GLU A 32 2.62 11.35 -15.11
CA GLU A 32 3.27 10.78 -13.93
C GLU A 32 2.40 10.94 -12.68
N LYS A 33 1.89 12.14 -12.41
CA LYS A 33 1.00 12.38 -11.26
C LYS A 33 -0.28 11.54 -11.30
N LYS A 34 -0.86 11.33 -12.49
CA LYS A 34 -2.04 10.46 -12.65
C LYS A 34 -1.70 9.00 -12.35
N LYS A 35 -0.54 8.53 -12.81
CA LYS A 35 -0.05 7.17 -12.50
C LYS A 35 0.19 7.00 -11.01
N ASP A 36 0.86 7.94 -10.37
CA ASP A 36 1.09 7.92 -8.92
C ASP A 36 -0.24 7.92 -8.14
N GLN A 37 -1.22 8.71 -8.58
CA GLN A 37 -2.53 8.74 -7.96
C GLN A 37 -3.26 7.40 -8.12
N ALA A 38 -3.22 6.77 -9.31
CA ALA A 38 -3.81 5.45 -9.53
C ALA A 38 -3.20 4.38 -8.61
N VAL A 39 -1.88 4.44 -8.34
CA VAL A 39 -1.20 3.55 -7.39
C VAL A 39 -1.69 3.76 -5.95
N ARG A 40 -2.00 5.00 -5.57
CA ARG A 40 -2.57 5.31 -4.25
C ARG A 40 -4.02 4.85 -4.12
N ASP A 41 -4.81 5.01 -5.16
CA ASP A 41 -6.26 4.81 -5.12
C ASP A 41 -6.67 3.35 -5.26
N ASP A 42 -5.82 2.50 -5.87
CA ASP A 42 -6.16 1.11 -6.14
C ASP A 42 -5.08 0.14 -5.66
N PHE A 43 -5.50 -0.79 -4.80
CA PHE A 43 -4.61 -1.78 -4.19
C PHE A 43 -3.91 -2.69 -5.22
N LEU A 44 -4.63 -3.15 -6.26
CA LEU A 44 -4.02 -4.03 -7.27
C LEU A 44 -2.99 -3.28 -8.12
N THR A 45 -3.27 -2.03 -8.45
CA THR A 45 -2.33 -1.14 -9.14
C THR A 45 -1.07 -0.91 -8.29
N PHE A 46 -1.23 -0.72 -6.98
CA PHE A 46 -0.11 -0.65 -6.04
C PHE A 46 0.72 -1.94 -6.04
N VAL A 47 0.09 -3.12 -5.96
CA VAL A 47 0.81 -4.40 -6.00
C VAL A 47 1.59 -4.55 -7.29
N LYS A 48 0.99 -4.27 -8.45
CA LYS A 48 1.66 -4.34 -9.75
C LYS A 48 2.84 -3.38 -9.87
N TYR A 49 2.71 -2.20 -9.30
CA TYR A 49 3.76 -1.20 -9.27
C TYR A 49 4.96 -1.64 -8.42
N MET A 50 4.68 -2.19 -7.23
CA MET A 50 5.71 -2.60 -6.28
C MET A 50 6.30 -4.00 -6.55
N TRP A 51 5.63 -4.81 -7.38
CA TRP A 51 6.05 -6.17 -7.71
C TRP A 51 5.98 -6.38 -9.24
N PRO A 52 7.03 -6.00 -9.98
CA PRO A 52 7.03 -6.06 -11.46
C PRO A 52 6.80 -7.45 -12.05
N ASP A 53 7.27 -8.51 -11.37
CA ASP A 53 7.10 -9.92 -11.80
C ASP A 53 5.77 -10.53 -11.34
N PHE A 54 4.85 -9.74 -10.82
CA PHE A 54 3.56 -10.23 -10.34
C PHE A 54 2.69 -10.75 -11.48
N ILE A 55 2.27 -12.01 -11.36
CA ILE A 55 1.35 -12.65 -12.30
C ILE A 55 -0.07 -12.56 -11.73
N GLU A 56 -0.90 -11.76 -12.37
CA GLU A 56 -2.28 -11.55 -11.96
C GLU A 56 -3.18 -12.76 -12.28
N GLY A 57 -3.93 -13.20 -11.29
CA GLY A 57 -5.03 -14.16 -11.43
C GLY A 57 -6.36 -13.55 -11.00
N GLU A 58 -7.47 -14.18 -11.31
CA GLU A 58 -8.82 -13.68 -10.98
C GLU A 58 -9.04 -13.51 -9.47
N HIS A 59 -8.51 -14.44 -8.66
CA HIS A 59 -8.57 -14.33 -7.19
C HIS A 59 -7.86 -13.08 -6.65
N HIS A 60 -6.82 -12.60 -7.32
CA HIS A 60 -6.12 -11.37 -6.93
C HIS A 60 -7.00 -10.13 -7.13
N LYS A 61 -7.76 -10.07 -8.24
CA LYS A 61 -8.71 -8.98 -8.52
C LYS A 61 -9.82 -8.94 -7.47
N ILE A 62 -10.37 -10.13 -7.13
CA ILE A 62 -11.42 -10.24 -6.12
C ILE A 62 -10.91 -9.78 -4.75
N MET A 63 -9.69 -10.22 -4.34
CA MET A 63 -9.10 -9.77 -3.08
C MET A 63 -8.85 -8.26 -3.08
N ALA A 64 -8.28 -7.74 -4.15
CA ALA A 64 -7.95 -6.32 -4.26
C ALA A 64 -9.19 -5.44 -4.20
N GLU A 65 -10.28 -5.80 -4.88
CA GLU A 65 -11.57 -5.11 -4.77
C GLU A 65 -12.05 -5.06 -3.31
N LYS A 66 -11.96 -6.17 -2.58
CA LYS A 66 -12.36 -6.21 -1.17
C LYS A 66 -11.43 -5.37 -0.28
N PHE A 67 -10.13 -5.36 -0.55
CA PHE A 67 -9.18 -4.52 0.19
C PHE A 67 -9.40 -3.03 -0.07
N ASN A 68 -9.71 -2.63 -1.29
CA ASN A 68 -10.13 -1.25 -1.59
C ASN A 68 -11.34 -0.85 -0.75
N ARG A 69 -12.35 -1.71 -0.64
CA ARG A 69 -13.54 -1.45 0.17
C ARG A 69 -13.26 -1.43 1.68
N VAL A 70 -12.31 -2.24 2.16
CA VAL A 70 -11.82 -2.15 3.56
C VAL A 70 -11.15 -0.80 3.80
N ALA A 71 -10.26 -0.39 2.92
CA ALA A 71 -9.54 0.88 3.04
C ALA A 71 -10.47 2.09 3.01
N ASN A 72 -11.56 2.02 2.23
CA ASN A 72 -12.60 3.05 2.16
C ASN A 72 -13.61 3.01 3.33
N GLY A 73 -13.46 2.04 4.26
CA GLY A 73 -14.35 1.89 5.41
C GLY A 73 -15.73 1.28 5.09
N GLU A 74 -15.96 0.83 3.86
CA GLU A 74 -17.21 0.19 3.43
C GLU A 74 -17.37 -1.22 4.01
N VAL A 75 -16.25 -1.96 4.13
CA VAL A 75 -16.20 -3.31 4.69
C VAL A 75 -15.36 -3.28 5.96
N LYS A 76 -16.00 -3.52 7.10
CA LYS A 76 -15.34 -3.49 8.42
C LYS A 76 -14.85 -4.86 8.90
N ARG A 77 -15.30 -5.93 8.30
CA ARG A 77 -14.90 -7.32 8.63
C ARG A 77 -14.83 -8.11 7.34
N LEU A 78 -13.66 -8.66 7.05
CA LEU A 78 -13.40 -9.45 5.85
C LEU A 78 -12.77 -10.77 6.26
N ILE A 79 -13.29 -11.87 5.76
CA ILE A 79 -12.72 -13.22 5.91
C ILE A 79 -12.32 -13.70 4.52
N ILE A 80 -11.09 -14.16 4.36
CA ILE A 80 -10.55 -14.70 3.11
C ILE A 80 -10.11 -16.13 3.35
N ASN A 81 -10.85 -17.07 2.76
CA ASN A 81 -10.48 -18.48 2.70
C ASN A 81 -9.91 -18.79 1.32
N MET A 82 -8.68 -19.28 1.28
CA MET A 82 -7.99 -19.57 0.05
C MET A 82 -6.98 -20.70 0.24
N ALA A 83 -6.77 -21.49 -0.79
CA ALA A 83 -5.75 -22.54 -0.78
C ALA A 83 -4.35 -21.97 -0.49
N PRO A 84 -3.45 -22.76 0.12
CA PRO A 84 -2.07 -22.37 0.32
C PRO A 84 -1.36 -21.98 -1.00
N ARG A 85 -0.35 -21.15 -0.92
CA ARG A 85 0.49 -20.70 -2.06
C ARG A 85 -0.22 -19.88 -3.15
N HIS A 86 -1.38 -19.27 -2.82
CA HIS A 86 -2.11 -18.37 -3.71
C HIS A 86 -1.94 -16.90 -3.29
N THR A 87 -0.78 -16.54 -2.73
CA THR A 87 -0.39 -15.16 -2.36
C THR A 87 -1.27 -14.45 -1.33
N LYS A 88 -2.21 -15.15 -0.65
CA LYS A 88 -3.10 -14.58 0.37
C LYS A 88 -2.33 -13.74 1.40
N SER A 89 -1.33 -14.33 2.03
CA SER A 89 -0.54 -13.67 3.08
C SER A 89 0.36 -12.54 2.53
N GLU A 90 0.90 -12.68 1.31
CA GLU A 90 1.63 -11.57 0.69
C GLU A 90 0.73 -10.36 0.49
N PHE A 91 -0.49 -10.57 0.01
CA PHE A 91 -1.47 -9.49 -0.18
C PHE A 91 -1.94 -8.90 1.16
N ALA A 92 -2.44 -9.75 2.06
CA ALA A 92 -3.10 -9.32 3.29
C ALA A 92 -2.11 -8.85 4.37
N SER A 93 -0.95 -9.50 4.51
CA SER A 93 -0.04 -9.30 5.64
C SER A 93 1.23 -8.52 5.28
N ASN A 94 1.50 -8.29 3.97
CA ASN A 94 2.65 -7.55 3.50
C ASN A 94 2.24 -6.28 2.72
N PHE A 95 1.54 -6.43 1.58
CA PHE A 95 1.19 -5.30 0.72
C PHE A 95 0.10 -4.41 1.32
N LEU A 96 -0.97 -4.99 1.89
CA LEU A 96 -2.08 -4.23 2.43
C LEU A 96 -1.68 -3.28 3.58
N PRO A 97 -0.91 -3.71 4.60
CA PRO A 97 -0.45 -2.80 5.63
C PRO A 97 0.38 -1.63 5.08
N ALA A 98 1.31 -1.91 4.16
CA ALA A 98 2.14 -0.88 3.56
C ALA A 98 1.33 0.12 2.73
N TRP A 99 0.37 -0.35 1.93
CA TRP A 99 -0.48 0.51 1.12
C TRP A 99 -1.42 1.36 1.97
N MET A 100 -2.07 0.77 2.97
CA MET A 100 -3.00 1.50 3.83
C MET A 100 -2.28 2.57 4.66
N ILE A 101 -1.14 2.24 5.26
CA ILE A 101 -0.39 3.22 6.06
C ILE A 101 0.28 4.29 5.19
N GLY A 102 0.56 3.99 3.93
CA GLY A 102 1.02 4.96 2.94
C GLY A 102 -0.04 6.03 2.65
N ASN A 103 -1.30 5.63 2.53
CA ASN A 103 -2.44 6.51 2.31
C ASN A 103 -2.94 7.18 3.59
N GLN A 104 -2.81 6.52 4.73
CA GLN A 104 -3.24 7.00 6.05
C GLN A 104 -2.07 6.88 7.03
N PRO A 105 -1.14 7.86 7.02
CA PRO A 105 0.15 7.73 7.70
C PRO A 105 0.08 7.66 9.23
N ASN A 106 -1.05 7.97 9.83
CA ASN A 106 -1.35 7.84 11.26
C ASN A 106 -2.09 6.54 11.63
N LEU A 107 -2.28 5.63 10.67
CA LEU A 107 -3.02 4.38 10.87
C LEU A 107 -2.29 3.46 11.87
N LYS A 108 -3.04 2.84 12.77
CA LYS A 108 -2.52 1.84 13.71
C LYS A 108 -2.91 0.44 13.26
N ILE A 109 -1.91 -0.41 13.04
CA ILE A 109 -2.08 -1.75 12.51
C ILE A 109 -1.60 -2.77 13.55
N ILE A 110 -2.44 -3.76 13.83
CA ILE A 110 -2.04 -4.97 14.57
C ILE A 110 -2.07 -6.15 13.61
N GLN A 111 -0.94 -6.86 13.51
CA GLN A 111 -0.82 -8.11 12.78
C GLN A 111 -0.71 -9.27 13.76
N ALA A 112 -1.67 -10.18 13.75
CA ALA A 112 -1.70 -11.37 14.58
C ALA A 112 -1.55 -12.64 13.75
N THR A 113 -0.72 -13.58 14.23
CA THR A 113 -0.54 -14.91 13.62
C THR A 113 -0.44 -15.96 14.74
N ASN A 114 -0.41 -17.26 14.40
CA ASN A 114 -0.26 -18.31 15.40
C ASN A 114 1.01 -18.16 16.26
N ASN A 115 2.12 -17.67 15.69
CA ASN A 115 3.32 -17.38 16.46
C ASN A 115 3.86 -15.97 16.17
N ALA A 116 4.51 -15.38 17.16
CA ALA A 116 5.04 -14.03 17.08
C ALA A 116 6.14 -13.86 16.02
N GLU A 117 6.93 -14.90 15.75
CA GLU A 117 8.02 -14.86 14.77
C GLU A 117 7.49 -14.64 13.36
N LEU A 118 6.41 -15.33 13.00
CA LEU A 118 5.73 -15.13 11.71
C LEU A 118 5.18 -13.72 11.57
N ALA A 119 4.53 -13.20 12.61
CA ALA A 119 4.02 -11.82 12.63
C ALA A 119 5.14 -10.78 12.45
N VAL A 120 6.27 -10.98 13.14
CA VAL A 120 7.48 -10.14 13.02
C VAL A 120 8.07 -10.21 11.62
N ARG A 121 8.03 -11.37 10.96
CA ARG A 121 8.49 -11.55 9.58
C ARG A 121 7.64 -10.74 8.59
N PHE A 122 6.33 -10.72 8.76
CA PHE A 122 5.46 -9.85 7.97
C PHE A 122 5.73 -8.36 8.24
N GLY A 123 5.89 -7.97 9.49
CA GLY A 123 6.25 -6.60 9.83
C GLY A 123 7.57 -6.14 9.21
N ARG A 124 8.57 -7.03 9.14
CA ARG A 124 9.83 -6.76 8.44
C ARG A 124 9.63 -6.57 6.95
N LYS A 125 8.82 -7.42 6.30
CA LYS A 125 8.53 -7.31 4.87
C LYS A 125 7.81 -5.99 4.54
N ALA A 126 6.75 -5.66 5.27
CA ALA A 126 6.02 -4.41 5.09
C ALA A 126 6.94 -3.19 5.30
N LYS A 127 7.77 -3.21 6.35
CA LYS A 127 8.77 -2.18 6.62
C LYS A 127 9.77 -2.03 5.46
N SER A 128 10.31 -3.15 4.96
CA SER A 128 11.26 -3.15 3.84
C SER A 128 10.63 -2.61 2.55
N LEU A 129 9.36 -2.93 2.31
CA LEU A 129 8.62 -2.39 1.17
C LEU A 129 8.49 -0.87 1.25
N MET A 130 8.16 -0.34 2.44
CA MET A 130 8.03 1.11 2.67
C MET A 130 9.38 1.85 2.57
N ASP A 131 10.50 1.16 2.74
CA ASP A 131 11.82 1.78 2.67
C ASP A 131 12.39 1.83 1.24
N THR A 132 11.74 1.24 0.26
CA THR A 132 12.13 1.30 -1.15
C THR A 132 11.96 2.70 -1.75
N ASP A 133 12.79 3.04 -2.73
CA ASP A 133 12.69 4.31 -3.45
C ASP A 133 11.37 4.42 -4.22
N ASP A 134 10.88 3.33 -4.77
CA ASP A 134 9.62 3.30 -5.51
C ASP A 134 8.42 3.60 -4.60
N TYR A 135 8.40 3.04 -3.39
CA TYR A 135 7.37 3.40 -2.40
C TYR A 135 7.44 4.88 -2.02
N LYS A 136 8.66 5.39 -1.79
CA LYS A 136 8.92 6.79 -1.41
C LYS A 136 8.58 7.81 -2.50
N LYS A 137 8.52 7.40 -3.78
CA LYS A 137 8.01 8.24 -4.87
C LYS A 137 6.48 8.41 -4.79
N ILE A 138 5.78 7.34 -4.39
CA ILE A 138 4.31 7.34 -4.35
C ILE A 138 3.79 7.99 -3.07
N PHE A 139 4.36 7.63 -1.92
CA PHE A 139 3.87 8.05 -0.60
C PHE A 139 4.83 9.00 0.11
N ASN A 140 4.27 9.97 0.81
CA ASN A 140 5.06 10.89 1.65
C ASN A 140 5.35 10.33 3.04
N THR A 141 4.70 9.22 3.42
CA THR A 141 4.89 8.53 4.70
C THR A 141 6.29 7.97 4.80
N ARG A 142 6.97 8.20 5.93
CA ARG A 142 8.32 7.69 6.21
C ARG A 142 8.31 6.91 7.52
N LEU A 143 9.23 5.97 7.63
CA LEU A 143 9.51 5.29 8.88
C LEU A 143 10.29 6.24 9.80
N ARG A 144 9.99 6.21 11.09
CA ARG A 144 10.79 6.92 12.09
C ARG A 144 12.20 6.32 12.16
N GLU A 145 13.22 7.15 12.24
CA GLU A 145 14.63 6.73 12.27
C GLU A 145 14.97 5.87 13.50
N ASP A 146 14.32 6.14 14.64
CA ASP A 146 14.49 5.40 15.88
C ASP A 146 13.69 4.08 15.93
N SER A 147 12.82 3.84 14.96
CA SER A 147 11.94 2.69 14.89
C SER A 147 12.61 1.49 14.18
N LYS A 148 13.58 0.82 14.87
CA LYS A 148 14.43 -0.22 14.27
C LYS A 148 13.86 -1.64 14.35
N ALA A 149 12.93 -1.91 15.28
CA ALA A 149 12.39 -3.25 15.48
C ALA A 149 11.54 -3.71 14.30
N ALA A 150 11.65 -4.98 13.92
CA ALA A 150 10.88 -5.54 12.81
C ALA A 150 9.40 -5.80 13.14
N GLY A 151 9.12 -6.12 14.40
CA GLY A 151 7.76 -6.44 14.88
C GLY A 151 7.02 -5.24 15.49
N LYS A 152 7.70 -4.11 15.67
CA LYS A 152 7.08 -2.87 16.15
C LYS A 152 7.81 -1.69 15.52
N TRP A 153 7.11 -0.94 14.70
CA TRP A 153 7.66 0.26 14.08
C TRP A 153 6.59 1.35 13.92
N GLU A 154 7.05 2.56 13.78
CA GLU A 154 6.21 3.75 13.71
C GLU A 154 6.55 4.58 12.48
N THR A 155 5.57 5.33 12.01
CA THR A 155 5.76 6.34 10.96
C THR A 155 6.10 7.69 11.57
N ASP A 156 6.65 8.57 10.76
CA ASP A 156 6.93 9.97 11.10
C ASP A 156 5.67 10.80 11.43
N GLN A 157 4.48 10.28 11.08
CA GLN A 157 3.19 10.94 11.25
C GLN A 157 2.29 10.23 12.29
N GLY A 158 2.86 9.34 13.12
CA GLY A 158 2.17 8.74 14.26
C GLY A 158 1.41 7.44 13.96
N GLY A 159 1.60 6.84 12.78
CA GLY A 159 1.12 5.49 12.52
C GLY A 159 1.97 4.45 13.24
N GLU A 160 1.37 3.31 13.55
CA GLU A 160 2.03 2.22 14.28
C GLU A 160 1.73 0.88 13.61
N TYR A 161 2.74 0.03 13.49
CA TYR A 161 2.57 -1.39 13.19
C TYR A 161 3.05 -2.22 14.38
N TYR A 162 2.24 -3.16 14.81
CA TYR A 162 2.52 -4.05 15.92
C TYR A 162 2.25 -5.51 15.56
N ALA A 163 3.29 -6.34 15.62
CA ALA A 163 3.22 -7.77 15.39
C ALA A 163 2.98 -8.52 16.71
N ALA A 164 2.02 -9.43 16.73
CA ALA A 164 1.69 -10.27 17.89
C ALA A 164 1.51 -11.74 17.48
N GLY A 165 1.90 -12.65 18.35
CA GLY A 165 1.46 -14.05 18.29
C GLY A 165 0.11 -14.21 19.01
N VAL A 166 -0.67 -15.22 18.64
CA VAL A 166 -1.86 -15.61 19.40
C VAL A 166 -1.45 -15.96 20.84
N GLY A 167 -2.14 -15.39 21.83
CA GLY A 167 -1.75 -15.47 23.24
C GLY A 167 -0.72 -14.42 23.69
N GLY A 168 -0.16 -13.64 22.76
CA GLY A 168 0.67 -12.49 23.08
C GLY A 168 -0.12 -11.32 23.65
N SER A 169 0.54 -10.42 24.38
CA SER A 169 -0.13 -9.26 24.97
C SER A 169 -0.51 -8.22 23.91
N ILE A 170 -1.78 -8.14 23.60
CA ILE A 170 -2.39 -7.07 22.79
C ILE A 170 -3.19 -6.12 23.69
N THR A 171 -3.31 -6.44 24.96
CA THR A 171 -4.13 -5.70 25.92
C THR A 171 -3.69 -4.23 26.01
N GLY A 172 -4.65 -3.32 25.92
CA GLY A 172 -4.41 -1.89 26.00
C GLY A 172 -3.99 -1.23 24.68
N ARG A 173 -3.91 -1.98 23.56
CA ARG A 173 -3.62 -1.42 22.25
C ARG A 173 -4.89 -1.27 21.42
N GLY A 174 -5.11 -0.08 20.90
CA GLY A 174 -6.11 0.17 19.85
C GLY A 174 -5.51 -0.08 18.46
N ALA A 175 -6.34 -0.49 17.52
CA ALA A 175 -5.97 -0.59 16.11
C ALA A 175 -7.11 -0.11 15.22
N ASP A 176 -6.75 0.53 14.12
CA ASP A 176 -7.67 0.88 13.04
C ASP A 176 -7.80 -0.30 12.05
N LEU A 177 -6.72 -1.09 11.90
CA LEU A 177 -6.68 -2.32 11.12
C LEU A 177 -6.12 -3.46 11.95
N LEU A 178 -6.91 -4.53 12.12
CA LEU A 178 -6.46 -5.79 12.68
C LEU A 178 -6.40 -6.85 11.58
N ILE A 179 -5.22 -7.41 11.36
CA ILE A 179 -5.01 -8.53 10.43
C ILE A 179 -4.74 -9.78 11.24
N ILE A 180 -5.50 -10.82 10.98
CA ILE A 180 -5.31 -12.14 11.60
C ILE A 180 -5.00 -13.12 10.46
N ASP A 181 -3.78 -13.62 10.39
CA ASP A 181 -3.32 -14.54 9.35
C ASP A 181 -2.83 -15.84 9.99
N ASP A 182 -3.42 -16.96 9.57
CA ASP A 182 -3.13 -18.30 10.07
C ASP A 182 -3.03 -18.36 11.62
N PRO A 183 -4.15 -18.12 12.34
CA PRO A 183 -4.14 -18.02 13.81
C PRO A 183 -3.94 -19.34 14.54
N HIS A 184 -4.06 -20.47 13.84
CA HIS A 184 -3.90 -21.83 14.39
C HIS A 184 -2.62 -22.48 13.83
N SER A 185 -1.92 -23.24 14.67
CA SER A 185 -0.92 -24.21 14.22
C SER A 185 -1.62 -25.46 13.69
N GLU A 186 -1.14 -26.02 12.61
CA GLU A 186 -1.47 -27.38 12.19
C GLU A 186 -1.02 -28.42 13.22
#